data_1630cca8d665f9689d0890cf86dfdaff
#
_entry.id   1630cca8d665f9689d0890cf86dfdaff
#
_cell.length_a   1.000
_cell.length_b   1.000
_cell.length_c   1.000
_cell.angle_alpha   90.00
_cell.angle_beta   90.00
_cell.angle_gamma   90.00
#
_symmetry.space_group_name_H-M   'P 1'
#
loop_
_entity.id
_entity.type
_entity.pdbx_description
1 polymer ?
#
loop_
_entity_poly.entity_id
_entity_poly.type
_entity_poly.pdbx_seq_one_letter_code
_entity_poly.pdbx_strand_id
1 'polypeptide(L)'
;SAAALLAMGASMTSFAAGWQKDDAGVWHYYDSDDEMVTDEWRKDGSKWFYLDEDGNMLTDSWVDDEYYVGSDGAMLKNAWIKTTPDEDISDPDEDGDHWYYFDSKGKKVTDDSKKINGKTYYFDEDGQMLDGWHEDKGDVYYLGGEDEGWRAENQWLWLEKPGDADEDNDDEQILDCADEDDCDDEGWYWFGSNGKMYKDTGKKKVNGRYYMFNEHGQMLYEWINNTPTKVTGTPSNAQLDGIATAGSATIEDMYYYNIVEEGWRGDGWYEIDGSEDVGTDSDTDWYYFDKGEAEHADATEKDRATWDGDGEPVYVAKIKVDSSKGKKYFAFNEKGQMQTGLQYIADDNGFYYFDDNGYMQDGKISDVECDDDTYDFYFNTKNGKNGQGYTGEKDNYLYFNGKRLEADDDYRLYYLNGDIYLVNNKGKVQSTKSDSKKYDIENEGIETEDVNVTFTGKKVKSISVPGGEEYTADELVAEAKKIMKADGYDPSEDSLVSIPFIQLYDDDQYTYTVTGTGENE
;
A
#
# COMPACT_ATOMS: atom_id res chain seq x y z
N SER A 1 -40.91 5.60 -1.64
CA SER A 1 -42.07 6.49 -1.58
C SER A 1 -43.21 5.77 -2.28
N ALA A 2 -44.15 5.22 -1.49
CA ALA A 2 -45.35 4.63 -1.98
C ALA A 2 -46.10 5.62 -2.87
N ALA A 3 -46.29 5.32 -4.14
CA ALA A 3 -47.16 6.07 -5.01
C ALA A 3 -48.60 5.71 -4.61
N ALA A 4 -49.26 6.63 -3.90
CA ALA A 4 -50.69 6.52 -3.67
C ALA A 4 -51.43 6.69 -5.00
N LEU A 5 -52.01 5.59 -5.51
CA LEU A 5 -52.98 5.66 -6.58
C LEU A 5 -54.26 6.29 -6.03
N LEU A 6 -54.53 7.51 -6.47
CA LEU A 6 -55.86 8.12 -6.29
C LEU A 6 -56.83 7.42 -7.24
N ALA A 7 -57.70 6.58 -6.66
CA ALA A 7 -58.85 6.05 -7.36
C ALA A 7 -59.80 7.20 -7.69
N MET A 8 -59.76 7.70 -8.93
CA MET A 8 -60.89 8.46 -9.45
C MET A 8 -61.95 7.48 -9.96
N GLY A 9 -62.95 7.31 -9.15
CA GLY A 9 -64.14 6.55 -9.55
C GLY A 9 -64.75 7.18 -10.77
N ALA A 10 -64.58 6.55 -11.93
CA ALA A 10 -65.37 6.86 -13.10
C ALA A 10 -66.74 6.23 -12.92
N SER A 11 -67.77 7.02 -12.76
CA SER A 11 -69.15 6.54 -12.83
C SER A 11 -69.42 6.14 -14.29
N MET A 12 -69.54 4.82 -14.53
CA MET A 12 -70.05 4.27 -15.78
C MET A 12 -71.55 4.43 -15.82
N THR A 13 -72.10 4.89 -16.92
CA THR A 13 -73.55 4.99 -17.13
C THR A 13 -74.02 3.81 -17.97
N SER A 14 -75.02 3.12 -17.42
CA SER A 14 -75.68 1.95 -18.01
C SER A 14 -76.38 2.27 -19.32
N PHE A 15 -76.02 1.57 -20.39
CA PHE A 15 -76.85 1.44 -21.61
C PHE A 15 -76.73 0.00 -22.17
N ALA A 16 -77.72 -0.43 -22.96
CA ALA A 16 -77.97 -1.78 -23.41
C ALA A 16 -76.87 -2.50 -24.20
N ALA A 17 -75.75 -1.99 -24.37
CA ALA A 17 -74.46 -2.61 -24.75
C ALA A 17 -73.37 -1.89 -23.99
N GLY A 18 -72.51 -2.64 -23.28
CA GLY A 18 -71.39 -2.01 -22.55
C GLY A 18 -71.29 -2.47 -21.06
N TRP A 19 -70.60 -1.71 -20.28
CA TRP A 19 -70.33 -2.01 -18.90
C TRP A 19 -71.53 -1.83 -17.99
N GLN A 20 -71.85 -2.91 -17.22
CA GLN A 20 -72.92 -2.90 -16.24
C GLN A 20 -72.40 -3.45 -14.92
N LYS A 21 -72.91 -2.92 -13.81
CA LYS A 21 -72.55 -3.36 -12.47
C LYS A 21 -73.69 -4.07 -11.84
N ASP A 22 -73.48 -5.29 -11.31
CA ASP A 22 -74.48 -6.06 -10.62
C ASP A 22 -74.75 -5.55 -9.20
N ASP A 23 -75.74 -6.21 -8.52
CA ASP A 23 -76.12 -5.87 -7.15
C ASP A 23 -75.00 -6.16 -6.10
N ALA A 24 -74.07 -7.04 -6.43
CA ALA A 24 -72.90 -7.35 -5.61
C ALA A 24 -71.75 -6.32 -5.82
N GLY A 25 -71.86 -5.47 -6.83
CA GLY A 25 -70.87 -4.48 -7.15
C GLY A 25 -69.81 -4.94 -8.13
N VAL A 26 -70.00 -6.11 -8.78
CA VAL A 26 -69.12 -6.65 -9.81
C VAL A 26 -69.46 -6.06 -11.17
N TRP A 27 -68.45 -5.76 -11.96
CA TRP A 27 -68.60 -5.23 -13.30
C TRP A 27 -68.63 -6.38 -14.33
N HIS A 28 -69.62 -6.31 -15.27
CA HIS A 28 -69.75 -7.17 -16.42
C HIS A 28 -69.81 -6.35 -17.70
N TYR A 29 -69.53 -6.97 -18.84
CA TYR A 29 -69.66 -6.32 -20.13
C TYR A 29 -70.63 -7.09 -21.01
N TYR A 30 -71.61 -6.42 -21.58
CA TYR A 30 -72.57 -6.97 -22.53
C TYR A 30 -72.30 -6.47 -23.92
N ASP A 31 -72.30 -7.31 -24.92
CA ASP A 31 -72.07 -6.96 -26.31
C ASP A 31 -73.32 -6.33 -26.96
N SER A 32 -73.28 -6.16 -28.29
CA SER A 32 -74.41 -5.57 -29.05
C SER A 32 -75.61 -6.47 -29.15
N ASP A 33 -75.47 -7.76 -28.87
CA ASP A 33 -76.52 -8.76 -28.92
C ASP A 33 -77.10 -9.05 -27.52
N ASP A 34 -76.76 -8.26 -26.53
CA ASP A 34 -77.09 -8.35 -25.11
C ASP A 34 -76.53 -9.64 -24.45
N GLU A 35 -75.52 -10.26 -25.05
CA GLU A 35 -74.82 -11.41 -24.47
C GLU A 35 -73.67 -10.93 -23.58
N MET A 36 -73.58 -11.58 -22.41
CA MET A 36 -72.45 -11.30 -21.47
C MET A 36 -71.18 -11.86 -22.05
N VAL A 37 -70.17 -11.00 -22.06
CA VAL A 37 -68.82 -11.35 -22.55
C VAL A 37 -68.04 -12.03 -21.44
N THR A 38 -67.41 -13.14 -21.76
CA THR A 38 -66.59 -13.97 -20.86
C THR A 38 -65.26 -14.26 -21.51
N ASP A 39 -64.22 -14.44 -20.68
CA ASP A 39 -62.88 -14.85 -21.08
C ASP A 39 -62.29 -13.96 -22.19
N GLU A 40 -62.46 -12.66 -22.06
CA GLU A 40 -62.06 -11.72 -23.12
C GLU A 40 -61.70 -10.31 -22.59
N TRP A 41 -60.76 -9.68 -23.27
CA TRP A 41 -60.40 -8.28 -23.03
C TRP A 41 -61.43 -7.31 -23.61
N ARG A 42 -61.84 -6.32 -22.82
CA ARG A 42 -62.69 -5.21 -23.27
C ARG A 42 -62.03 -3.85 -22.96
N LYS A 43 -62.22 -2.91 -23.87
CA LYS A 43 -61.64 -1.58 -23.77
C LYS A 43 -62.67 -0.57 -23.32
N ASP A 44 -62.32 0.26 -22.36
CA ASP A 44 -63.07 1.49 -22.04
C ASP A 44 -62.10 2.69 -22.03
N GLY A 45 -62.37 3.64 -22.87
CA GLY A 45 -61.46 4.77 -23.09
C GLY A 45 -60.07 4.33 -23.55
N SER A 46 -59.05 4.57 -22.72
CA SER A 46 -57.67 4.14 -22.95
C SER A 46 -57.27 2.91 -22.19
N LYS A 47 -58.14 2.41 -21.31
CA LYS A 47 -57.89 1.27 -20.42
C LYS A 47 -58.47 -0.02 -21.01
N TRP A 48 -57.80 -1.14 -20.67
CA TRP A 48 -58.23 -2.50 -20.96
C TRP A 48 -58.58 -3.21 -19.67
N PHE A 49 -59.67 -4.01 -19.70
CA PHE A 49 -60.22 -4.79 -18.61
C PHE A 49 -60.46 -6.21 -19.08
N TYR A 50 -60.25 -7.18 -18.20
CA TYR A 50 -60.48 -8.59 -18.52
C TYR A 50 -61.73 -9.11 -17.81
N LEU A 51 -62.57 -9.83 -18.53
CA LEU A 51 -63.72 -10.57 -18.00
C LEU A 51 -63.29 -12.02 -17.88
N ASP A 52 -63.50 -12.64 -16.70
CA ASP A 52 -63.23 -14.04 -16.46
C ASP A 52 -64.24 -14.96 -17.19
N GLU A 53 -64.13 -16.30 -16.98
CA GLU A 53 -65.05 -17.29 -17.57
C GLU A 53 -66.50 -17.12 -17.13
N ASP A 54 -66.73 -16.52 -15.96
CA ASP A 54 -68.06 -16.21 -15.42
C ASP A 54 -68.51 -14.77 -15.85
N GLY A 55 -67.71 -14.03 -16.61
CA GLY A 55 -68.02 -12.69 -17.08
C GLY A 55 -67.81 -11.61 -16.04
N ASN A 56 -67.14 -11.90 -14.94
CA ASN A 56 -66.75 -10.90 -13.94
C ASN A 56 -65.48 -10.12 -14.36
N MET A 57 -65.49 -8.84 -14.18
CA MET A 57 -64.27 -8.04 -14.37
C MET A 57 -63.25 -8.40 -13.28
N LEU A 58 -62.09 -8.88 -13.69
CA LEU A 58 -60.98 -9.18 -12.77
C LEU A 58 -60.39 -7.91 -12.16
N THR A 59 -59.95 -8.03 -10.91
CA THR A 59 -59.18 -7.00 -10.18
C THR A 59 -58.07 -7.68 -9.40
N ASP A 60 -56.93 -6.98 -9.26
CA ASP A 60 -55.74 -7.46 -8.54
C ASP A 60 -55.38 -8.91 -8.89
N SER A 61 -55.32 -9.22 -10.19
CA SER A 61 -55.18 -10.60 -10.68
C SER A 61 -54.33 -10.69 -11.93
N TRP A 62 -53.67 -11.83 -12.08
CA TRP A 62 -52.99 -12.25 -13.29
C TRP A 62 -54.02 -12.61 -14.40
N VAL A 63 -53.60 -12.46 -15.63
CA VAL A 63 -54.29 -12.90 -16.83
C VAL A 63 -53.31 -13.59 -17.75
N ASP A 64 -53.49 -14.90 -17.94
CA ASP A 64 -52.65 -15.76 -18.79
C ASP A 64 -51.16 -15.69 -18.46
N ASP A 65 -50.81 -15.41 -17.22
CA ASP A 65 -49.41 -15.15 -16.79
C ASP A 65 -48.65 -14.06 -17.59
N GLU A 66 -49.32 -13.46 -18.54
CA GLU A 66 -48.71 -12.41 -19.39
C GLU A 66 -49.07 -10.99 -18.95
N TYR A 67 -50.22 -10.78 -18.34
CA TYR A 67 -50.78 -9.49 -17.99
C TYR A 67 -51.24 -9.46 -16.53
N TYR A 68 -51.33 -8.26 -15.99
CA TYR A 68 -51.90 -8.04 -14.66
C TYR A 68 -52.91 -6.92 -14.68
N VAL A 69 -54.04 -7.10 -14.05
CA VAL A 69 -55.03 -6.05 -13.81
C VAL A 69 -54.95 -5.57 -12.38
N GLY A 70 -54.89 -4.25 -12.19
CA GLY A 70 -54.80 -3.66 -10.85
C GLY A 70 -56.14 -3.65 -10.09
N SER A 71 -56.16 -2.98 -8.93
CA SER A 71 -57.32 -2.86 -8.06
C SER A 71 -58.51 -2.14 -8.69
N ASP A 72 -58.32 -1.41 -9.74
CA ASP A 72 -59.37 -0.77 -10.55
C ASP A 72 -59.80 -1.62 -11.76
N GLY A 73 -59.27 -2.84 -11.88
CA GLY A 73 -59.48 -3.75 -12.98
C GLY A 73 -58.73 -3.40 -14.26
N ALA A 74 -58.03 -2.29 -14.30
CA ALA A 74 -57.31 -1.87 -15.50
C ALA A 74 -56.00 -2.62 -15.68
N MET A 75 -55.71 -3.07 -16.92
CA MET A 75 -54.44 -3.67 -17.30
C MET A 75 -53.26 -2.71 -17.00
N LEU A 76 -52.27 -3.19 -16.29
CA LEU A 76 -51.03 -2.43 -16.00
C LEU A 76 -50.22 -2.23 -17.28
N LYS A 77 -49.70 -1.01 -17.46
CA LYS A 77 -48.81 -0.62 -18.58
C LYS A 77 -47.77 0.35 -18.13
N ASN A 78 -46.52 0.11 -18.52
CA ASN A 78 -45.35 0.88 -18.05
C ASN A 78 -45.37 1.00 -16.51
N ALA A 79 -45.65 -0.07 -15.82
CA ALA A 79 -45.91 -0.08 -14.39
C ALA A 79 -45.27 -1.29 -13.70
N TRP A 80 -44.94 -1.09 -12.47
CA TRP A 80 -44.45 -2.10 -11.55
C TRP A 80 -45.58 -2.59 -10.66
N ILE A 81 -45.52 -3.88 -10.28
CA ILE A 81 -46.30 -4.46 -9.21
C ILE A 81 -45.44 -5.40 -8.39
N LYS A 82 -45.63 -5.44 -7.09
CA LYS A 82 -45.10 -6.47 -6.20
C LYS A 82 -46.27 -7.37 -5.79
N THR A 83 -46.22 -8.62 -6.18
CA THR A 83 -47.31 -9.58 -5.96
C THR A 83 -46.77 -11.00 -6.03
N THR A 84 -47.55 -11.96 -5.52
CA THR A 84 -47.28 -13.40 -5.68
C THR A 84 -47.30 -13.78 -7.16
N PRO A 85 -46.56 -14.82 -7.57
CA PRO A 85 -46.69 -15.43 -8.91
C PRO A 85 -48.13 -15.88 -9.23
N ASP A 86 -48.38 -16.12 -10.51
CA ASP A 86 -49.68 -16.71 -10.91
C ASP A 86 -49.80 -18.12 -10.32
N GLU A 87 -50.89 -18.42 -9.61
CA GLU A 87 -51.10 -19.69 -8.92
C GLU A 87 -51.08 -20.91 -9.88
N ASP A 88 -51.38 -20.70 -11.17
CA ASP A 88 -51.42 -21.76 -12.16
C ASP A 88 -50.03 -22.22 -12.65
N ILE A 89 -48.99 -21.41 -12.41
CA ILE A 89 -47.63 -21.66 -12.89
C ILE A 89 -46.57 -21.63 -11.79
N SER A 90 -46.93 -21.18 -10.58
CA SER A 90 -46.00 -21.12 -9.47
C SER A 90 -45.55 -22.50 -9.01
N ASP A 91 -44.27 -22.66 -8.76
CA ASP A 91 -43.75 -23.79 -8.01
C ASP A 91 -44.35 -23.74 -6.60
N PRO A 92 -44.91 -24.89 -6.07
CA PRO A 92 -45.45 -24.93 -4.72
C PRO A 92 -44.49 -24.52 -3.61
N ASP A 93 -43.20 -24.46 -3.91
CA ASP A 93 -42.13 -24.07 -2.98
C ASP A 93 -41.72 -22.58 -3.12
N GLU A 94 -42.25 -21.84 -4.10
CA GLU A 94 -42.03 -20.39 -4.24
C GLU A 94 -43.04 -19.60 -3.39
N ASP A 95 -42.64 -19.27 -2.18
CA ASP A 95 -43.43 -18.43 -1.28
C ASP A 95 -42.95 -16.97 -1.36
N GLY A 96 -43.84 -16.03 -1.67
CA GLY A 96 -43.64 -14.61 -1.47
C GLY A 96 -44.04 -13.70 -2.63
N ASP A 97 -43.94 -12.41 -2.38
CA ASP A 97 -44.22 -11.38 -3.37
C ASP A 97 -42.94 -11.02 -4.12
N HIS A 98 -42.99 -10.99 -5.45
CA HIS A 98 -41.91 -10.59 -6.34
C HIS A 98 -42.27 -9.35 -7.12
N TRP A 99 -41.25 -8.59 -7.58
CA TRP A 99 -41.47 -7.44 -8.43
C TRP A 99 -41.56 -7.84 -9.91
N TYR A 100 -42.60 -7.35 -10.58
CA TYR A 100 -42.85 -7.54 -12.01
C TYR A 100 -42.99 -6.19 -12.69
N TYR A 101 -42.56 -6.10 -13.95
CA TYR A 101 -42.76 -4.93 -14.77
C TYR A 101 -43.53 -5.24 -16.05
N PHE A 102 -44.53 -4.43 -16.34
CA PHE A 102 -45.35 -4.52 -17.56
C PHE A 102 -44.96 -3.41 -18.54
N ASP A 103 -44.73 -3.77 -19.79
CA ASP A 103 -44.33 -2.88 -20.85
C ASP A 103 -45.45 -1.92 -21.31
N SER A 104 -45.19 -1.16 -22.37
CA SER A 104 -46.19 -0.24 -22.94
C SER A 104 -47.43 -0.94 -23.56
N LYS A 105 -47.32 -2.22 -23.86
CA LYS A 105 -48.42 -3.05 -24.36
C LYS A 105 -49.17 -3.76 -23.22
N GLY A 106 -48.62 -3.71 -22.02
CA GLY A 106 -49.13 -4.39 -20.84
C GLY A 106 -48.59 -5.80 -20.66
N LYS A 107 -47.60 -6.23 -21.46
CA LYS A 107 -46.98 -7.54 -21.32
C LYS A 107 -45.94 -7.54 -20.21
N LYS A 108 -45.93 -8.59 -19.42
CA LYS A 108 -44.88 -8.91 -18.47
C LYS A 108 -43.54 -8.99 -19.19
N VAL A 109 -42.50 -8.38 -18.64
CA VAL A 109 -41.12 -8.51 -19.15
C VAL A 109 -40.50 -9.75 -18.55
N THR A 110 -39.97 -10.64 -19.37
CA THR A 110 -39.35 -11.91 -18.98
C THR A 110 -38.02 -12.09 -19.70
N ASP A 111 -37.08 -12.81 -19.10
CA ASP A 111 -35.82 -13.25 -19.70
C ASP A 111 -35.08 -12.11 -20.47
N ASP A 112 -35.08 -10.91 -19.92
CA ASP A 112 -34.50 -9.75 -20.57
C ASP A 112 -34.03 -8.71 -19.56
N SER A 113 -33.13 -7.82 -20.01
CA SER A 113 -32.79 -6.60 -19.29
C SER A 113 -33.52 -5.40 -19.86
N LYS A 114 -34.04 -4.55 -19.00
CA LYS A 114 -34.81 -3.38 -19.44
C LYS A 114 -34.37 -2.10 -18.75
N LYS A 115 -34.20 -1.04 -19.56
CA LYS A 115 -33.96 0.30 -19.02
C LYS A 115 -35.30 1.00 -18.71
N ILE A 116 -35.54 1.25 -17.43
CA ILE A 116 -36.76 1.88 -16.91
C ILE A 116 -36.36 3.11 -16.11
N ASN A 117 -36.86 4.29 -16.52
CA ASN A 117 -36.55 5.56 -15.86
C ASN A 117 -35.04 5.83 -15.66
N GLY A 118 -34.21 5.40 -16.61
CA GLY A 118 -32.77 5.62 -16.59
C GLY A 118 -31.95 4.54 -15.85
N LYS A 119 -32.58 3.62 -15.16
CA LYS A 119 -31.96 2.48 -14.47
C LYS A 119 -32.17 1.18 -15.26
N THR A 120 -31.22 0.27 -15.22
CA THR A 120 -31.31 -1.05 -15.90
C THR A 120 -31.66 -2.11 -14.87
N TYR A 121 -32.68 -2.91 -15.21
CA TYR A 121 -33.19 -4.03 -14.42
C TYR A 121 -33.09 -5.31 -15.23
N TYR A 122 -33.00 -6.43 -14.55
CA TYR A 122 -32.98 -7.76 -15.14
C TYR A 122 -34.17 -8.55 -14.62
N PHE A 123 -34.71 -9.40 -15.47
CA PHE A 123 -35.88 -10.26 -15.17
C PHE A 123 -35.53 -11.67 -15.59
N ASP A 124 -35.92 -12.64 -14.76
CA ASP A 124 -35.81 -14.06 -15.07
C ASP A 124 -36.82 -14.51 -16.12
N GLU A 125 -36.89 -15.83 -16.37
CA GLU A 125 -37.82 -16.42 -17.33
C GLU A 125 -39.28 -16.29 -16.88
N ASP A 126 -39.54 -16.23 -15.57
CA ASP A 126 -40.87 -16.04 -14.98
C ASP A 126 -41.24 -14.55 -14.83
N GLY A 127 -40.33 -13.64 -15.18
CA GLY A 127 -40.55 -12.21 -15.15
C GLY A 127 -40.32 -11.58 -13.77
N GLN A 128 -39.78 -12.32 -12.82
CA GLN A 128 -39.42 -11.80 -11.53
C GLN A 128 -38.20 -10.89 -11.68
N MET A 129 -38.21 -9.74 -11.02
CA MET A 129 -37.05 -8.82 -11.02
C MET A 129 -35.90 -9.43 -10.21
N LEU A 130 -34.76 -9.57 -10.84
CA LEU A 130 -33.54 -10.04 -10.19
C LEU A 130 -32.95 -8.98 -9.29
N ASP A 131 -32.32 -9.39 -8.21
CA ASP A 131 -31.54 -8.56 -7.27
C ASP A 131 -30.19 -9.21 -6.92
N GLY A 132 -29.40 -8.56 -6.05
CA GLY A 132 -28.10 -9.05 -5.60
C GLY A 132 -27.08 -9.22 -6.72
N TRP A 133 -26.25 -10.24 -6.58
CA TRP A 133 -25.26 -10.63 -7.56
C TRP A 133 -25.92 -11.31 -8.78
N HIS A 134 -25.46 -10.94 -9.96
CA HIS A 134 -26.00 -11.49 -11.21
C HIS A 134 -24.90 -11.66 -12.25
N GLU A 135 -24.84 -12.83 -12.88
CA GLU A 135 -23.97 -13.10 -14.01
C GLU A 135 -24.78 -13.19 -15.32
N ASP A 136 -24.33 -12.46 -16.34
CA ASP A 136 -24.84 -12.60 -17.71
C ASP A 136 -23.65 -12.74 -18.68
N LYS A 137 -23.55 -13.90 -19.32
CA LYS A 137 -22.53 -14.21 -20.35
C LYS A 137 -21.07 -14.00 -19.92
N GLY A 138 -20.77 -14.31 -18.66
CA GLY A 138 -19.45 -14.20 -18.06
C GLY A 138 -19.10 -12.79 -17.56
N ASP A 139 -20.04 -11.86 -17.65
CA ASP A 139 -19.95 -10.55 -17.01
C ASP A 139 -20.74 -10.54 -15.71
N VAL A 140 -20.21 -9.94 -14.67
CA VAL A 140 -20.84 -9.89 -13.34
C VAL A 140 -21.37 -8.50 -13.07
N TYR A 141 -22.55 -8.44 -12.48
CA TYR A 141 -23.29 -7.25 -12.12
C TYR A 141 -23.76 -7.33 -10.67
N TYR A 142 -24.09 -6.20 -10.09
CA TYR A 142 -24.81 -6.12 -8.82
C TYR A 142 -26.08 -5.30 -9.01
N LEU A 143 -27.20 -5.86 -8.61
CA LEU A 143 -28.53 -5.32 -8.91
C LEU A 143 -29.19 -4.62 -7.72
N GLY A 144 -28.45 -4.41 -6.62
CA GLY A 144 -29.01 -3.84 -5.40
C GLY A 144 -29.77 -4.89 -4.57
N GLY A 145 -30.54 -4.46 -3.59
CA GLY A 145 -31.36 -5.35 -2.78
C GLY A 145 -32.72 -5.65 -3.40
N GLU A 146 -33.47 -6.56 -2.77
CA GLU A 146 -34.80 -7.10 -3.19
C GLU A 146 -35.80 -6.02 -3.68
N ASP A 147 -35.85 -4.86 -3.02
CA ASP A 147 -36.76 -3.77 -3.42
C ASP A 147 -36.10 -2.74 -4.34
N GLU A 148 -34.85 -2.93 -4.73
CA GLU A 148 -34.08 -2.03 -5.59
C GLU A 148 -33.97 -2.56 -7.01
N GLY A 149 -33.35 -3.70 -7.22
CA GLY A 149 -33.24 -4.44 -8.47
C GLY A 149 -32.50 -3.74 -9.62
N TRP A 150 -32.04 -2.51 -9.45
CA TRP A 150 -31.34 -1.82 -10.53
C TRP A 150 -29.84 -2.07 -10.50
N ARG A 151 -29.29 -2.28 -11.69
CA ARG A 151 -27.87 -2.51 -11.90
C ARG A 151 -27.02 -1.32 -11.40
N ALA A 152 -26.01 -1.62 -10.57
CA ALA A 152 -24.99 -0.68 -10.17
C ALA A 152 -24.18 -0.23 -11.40
N GLU A 153 -24.02 1.08 -11.57
CA GLU A 153 -23.26 1.66 -12.68
C GLU A 153 -22.36 2.79 -12.19
N ASN A 154 -21.08 2.76 -12.58
CA ASN A 154 -20.09 3.80 -12.31
C ASN A 154 -19.98 4.16 -10.82
N GLN A 155 -19.90 3.15 -9.97
CA GLN A 155 -19.85 3.32 -8.51
C GLN A 155 -19.07 2.23 -7.81
N TRP A 156 -18.56 2.56 -6.62
CA TRP A 156 -18.02 1.65 -5.64
C TRP A 156 -19.12 1.14 -4.73
N LEU A 157 -19.07 -0.15 -4.40
CA LEU A 157 -19.91 -0.77 -3.39
C LEU A 157 -19.08 -1.65 -2.47
N TRP A 158 -19.36 -1.57 -1.18
CA TRP A 158 -18.87 -2.49 -0.17
C TRP A 158 -19.90 -3.60 -0.03
N LEU A 159 -19.54 -4.82 -0.40
CA LEU A 159 -20.48 -5.95 -0.50
C LEU A 159 -19.87 -7.20 0.13
N GLU A 160 -20.73 -8.04 0.68
CA GLU A 160 -20.39 -9.42 0.96
C GLU A 160 -19.97 -10.11 -0.34
N LYS A 161 -18.98 -11.01 -0.26
CA LYS A 161 -18.57 -11.82 -1.41
C LYS A 161 -19.79 -12.59 -1.92
N PRO A 162 -19.87 -12.89 -3.23
CA PRO A 162 -20.91 -13.76 -3.74
C PRO A 162 -20.90 -15.07 -2.95
N GLY A 163 -22.05 -15.45 -2.41
CA GLY A 163 -22.20 -16.69 -1.67
C GLY A 163 -21.98 -17.91 -2.55
N ASP A 164 -21.68 -19.04 -1.92
CA ASP A 164 -21.74 -20.32 -2.58
C ASP A 164 -23.14 -20.47 -3.18
N ALA A 165 -23.23 -20.92 -4.42
CA ALA A 165 -24.49 -21.35 -4.98
C ALA A 165 -25.12 -22.38 -4.01
N ASP A 166 -26.37 -22.20 -3.65
CA ASP A 166 -27.10 -23.18 -2.85
C ASP A 166 -26.82 -24.57 -3.42
N GLU A 167 -26.50 -25.54 -2.56
CA GLU A 167 -26.14 -26.91 -2.96
C GLU A 167 -27.21 -27.59 -3.86
N ASP A 168 -28.40 -26.98 -3.96
CA ASP A 168 -29.54 -27.46 -4.74
C ASP A 168 -29.66 -26.79 -6.15
N ASN A 169 -28.86 -25.79 -6.49
CA ASN A 169 -28.92 -25.09 -7.77
C ASN A 169 -27.59 -25.24 -8.55
N ASP A 170 -27.48 -26.35 -9.28
CA ASP A 170 -26.30 -26.76 -10.05
C ASP A 170 -25.91 -25.78 -11.21
N ASP A 171 -26.69 -24.73 -11.48
CA ASP A 171 -26.57 -23.91 -12.68
C ASP A 171 -26.00 -22.48 -12.45
N GLU A 172 -25.85 -22.02 -11.21
CA GLU A 172 -25.36 -20.65 -10.92
C GLU A 172 -24.14 -20.61 -9.99
N GLN A 173 -23.00 -21.04 -10.47
CA GLN A 173 -21.73 -20.69 -9.83
C GLN A 173 -21.38 -19.24 -10.16
N ILE A 174 -21.96 -18.30 -9.46
CA ILE A 174 -21.56 -16.91 -9.54
C ILE A 174 -20.25 -16.76 -8.75
N LEU A 175 -19.12 -16.68 -9.48
CA LEU A 175 -17.81 -16.34 -8.95
C LEU A 175 -17.50 -17.00 -7.62
N ASP A 176 -17.27 -18.29 -7.69
CA ASP A 176 -16.81 -19.06 -6.56
C ASP A 176 -15.47 -18.47 -6.05
N CYS A 177 -15.52 -17.76 -4.91
CA CYS A 177 -14.35 -17.57 -4.06
C CYS A 177 -14.14 -18.87 -3.28
N ALA A 178 -14.00 -19.99 -4.03
CA ALA A 178 -14.12 -21.35 -3.57
C ALA A 178 -13.11 -21.75 -2.50
N ASP A 179 -12.02 -21.02 -2.40
CA ASP A 179 -11.08 -21.17 -1.31
C ASP A 179 -11.25 -19.99 -0.36
N GLU A 180 -11.58 -20.24 0.89
CA GLU A 180 -11.75 -19.24 1.96
C GLU A 180 -10.54 -18.28 2.08
N ASP A 181 -9.40 -18.66 1.51
CA ASP A 181 -8.15 -17.91 1.53
C ASP A 181 -8.00 -16.88 0.38
N ASP A 182 -8.83 -16.97 -0.67
CA ASP A 182 -8.68 -16.12 -1.87
C ASP A 182 -9.51 -14.82 -1.84
N CYS A 183 -10.50 -14.72 -0.95
CA CYS A 183 -11.38 -13.57 -0.83
C CYS A 183 -11.70 -13.25 0.63
N ASP A 184 -11.71 -11.96 0.96
CA ASP A 184 -12.32 -11.48 2.20
C ASP A 184 -13.85 -11.69 2.17
N ASP A 185 -14.48 -11.89 3.33
CA ASP A 185 -15.94 -12.07 3.42
C ASP A 185 -16.71 -10.87 2.88
N GLU A 186 -16.17 -9.67 3.06
CA GLU A 186 -16.67 -8.42 2.52
C GLU A 186 -15.53 -7.66 1.83
N GLY A 187 -15.85 -6.91 0.78
CA GLY A 187 -14.85 -6.14 0.07
C GLY A 187 -15.43 -5.01 -0.79
N TRP A 188 -14.54 -4.14 -1.28
CA TRP A 188 -14.89 -3.12 -2.25
C TRP A 188 -14.90 -3.70 -3.66
N TYR A 189 -15.97 -3.40 -4.39
CA TYR A 189 -16.13 -3.73 -5.80
C TYR A 189 -16.41 -2.47 -6.61
N TRP A 190 -15.85 -2.42 -7.81
CA TRP A 190 -16.13 -1.34 -8.76
C TRP A 190 -16.97 -1.84 -9.93
N PHE A 191 -18.10 -1.18 -10.17
CA PHE A 191 -18.93 -1.38 -11.34
C PHE A 191 -18.73 -0.25 -12.33
N GLY A 192 -18.36 -0.60 -13.57
CA GLY A 192 -18.09 0.39 -14.61
C GLY A 192 -19.35 1.07 -15.12
N SER A 193 -19.19 1.98 -16.10
CA SER A 193 -20.33 2.70 -16.68
C SER A 193 -21.33 1.82 -17.44
N ASN A 194 -20.95 0.59 -17.78
CA ASN A 194 -21.79 -0.44 -18.37
C ASN A 194 -22.32 -1.44 -17.32
N GLY A 195 -22.09 -1.18 -16.05
CA GLY A 195 -22.48 -2.03 -14.93
C GLY A 195 -21.60 -3.24 -14.69
N LYS A 196 -20.64 -3.53 -15.55
CA LYS A 196 -19.76 -4.68 -15.37
C LYS A 196 -18.81 -4.49 -14.20
N MET A 197 -18.70 -5.49 -13.36
CA MET A 197 -17.71 -5.56 -12.31
C MET A 197 -16.30 -5.61 -12.91
N TYR A 198 -15.36 -4.86 -12.31
CA TYR A 198 -13.95 -5.00 -12.64
C TYR A 198 -13.37 -6.20 -11.89
N LYS A 199 -12.67 -7.04 -12.59
CA LYS A 199 -12.01 -8.21 -12.05
C LYS A 199 -10.73 -8.52 -12.84
N ASP A 200 -9.85 -9.34 -12.27
CA ASP A 200 -8.67 -9.90 -12.93
C ASP A 200 -7.90 -8.83 -13.71
N THR A 201 -7.65 -7.71 -13.07
CA THR A 201 -6.99 -6.62 -13.74
C THR A 201 -5.73 -6.24 -12.99
N GLY A 202 -4.63 -6.25 -13.65
CA GLY A 202 -3.54 -5.38 -13.27
C GLY A 202 -4.04 -3.95 -13.07
N LYS A 203 -3.21 -2.99 -12.95
CA LYS A 203 -3.53 -1.58 -12.64
C LYS A 203 -4.73 -1.01 -13.42
N LYS A 204 -5.86 -0.78 -12.76
CA LYS A 204 -7.06 -0.19 -13.34
C LYS A 204 -7.27 1.25 -12.86
N LYS A 205 -7.50 2.16 -13.80
CA LYS A 205 -7.71 3.57 -13.45
C LYS A 205 -9.19 3.86 -13.24
N VAL A 206 -9.56 4.25 -12.02
CA VAL A 206 -10.90 4.68 -11.63
C VAL A 206 -10.83 6.10 -11.09
N ASN A 207 -11.59 7.01 -11.64
CA ASN A 207 -11.65 8.42 -11.22
C ASN A 207 -10.26 9.09 -11.05
N GLY A 208 -9.31 8.74 -11.93
CA GLY A 208 -7.98 9.32 -11.92
C GLY A 208 -6.94 8.60 -11.05
N ARG A 209 -7.34 7.67 -10.19
CA ARG A 209 -6.48 6.85 -9.33
C ARG A 209 -6.37 5.43 -9.86
N TYR A 210 -5.29 4.74 -9.51
CA TYR A 210 -5.05 3.36 -9.90
C TYR A 210 -5.43 2.42 -8.78
N TYR A 211 -6.11 1.33 -9.13
CA TYR A 211 -6.55 0.27 -8.23
C TYR A 211 -6.19 -1.09 -8.82
N MET A 212 -6.13 -2.11 -7.97
CA MET A 212 -6.02 -3.50 -8.38
C MET A 212 -7.20 -4.30 -7.84
N PHE A 213 -7.58 -5.32 -8.58
CA PHE A 213 -8.66 -6.23 -8.21
C PHE A 213 -8.16 -7.66 -8.38
N ASN A 214 -8.60 -8.55 -7.52
CA ASN A 214 -8.38 -9.98 -7.72
C ASN A 214 -9.27 -10.53 -8.84
N GLU A 215 -9.15 -11.82 -9.14
CA GLU A 215 -9.95 -12.46 -10.18
C GLU A 215 -11.45 -12.52 -9.86
N HIS A 216 -11.81 -12.39 -8.58
CA HIS A 216 -13.18 -12.37 -8.10
C HIS A 216 -13.77 -10.95 -8.00
N GLY A 217 -13.00 -9.93 -8.36
CA GLY A 217 -13.44 -8.55 -8.42
C GLY A 217 -13.29 -7.75 -7.12
N GLN A 218 -12.75 -8.34 -6.05
CA GLN A 218 -12.46 -7.60 -4.84
C GLN A 218 -11.26 -6.67 -5.06
N MET A 219 -11.39 -5.44 -4.58
CA MET A 219 -10.29 -4.48 -4.58
C MET A 219 -9.19 -4.92 -3.62
N LEU A 220 -7.97 -5.02 -4.12
CA LEU A 220 -6.78 -5.28 -3.33
C LEU A 220 -6.31 -4.00 -2.64
N TYR A 221 -5.71 -4.12 -1.45
CA TYR A 221 -5.30 -3.00 -0.61
C TYR A 221 -4.02 -3.33 0.17
N GLU A 222 -3.41 -2.32 0.78
CA GLU A 222 -2.15 -2.42 1.53
C GLU A 222 -1.04 -3.06 0.69
N TRP A 223 -0.35 -4.04 1.22
CA TRP A 223 0.72 -4.74 0.53
C TRP A 223 0.13 -5.83 -0.40
N ILE A 224 0.47 -5.73 -1.68
CA ILE A 224 -0.03 -6.62 -2.72
C ILE A 224 1.16 -7.33 -3.35
N ASN A 225 1.06 -8.65 -3.47
CA ASN A 225 2.06 -9.42 -4.19
C ASN A 225 2.09 -9.02 -5.66
N ASN A 226 3.24 -8.51 -6.10
CA ASN A 226 3.50 -8.16 -7.50
C ASN A 226 3.87 -9.38 -8.34
N THR A 227 4.35 -10.44 -7.69
CA THR A 227 4.71 -11.69 -8.37
C THR A 227 3.47 -12.54 -8.56
N PRO A 228 3.04 -12.83 -9.79
CA PRO A 228 1.89 -13.69 -10.05
C PRO A 228 2.04 -15.04 -9.36
N THR A 229 0.97 -15.53 -8.77
CA THR A 229 0.96 -16.87 -8.18
C THR A 229 1.30 -17.93 -9.24
N LYS A 230 1.84 -19.05 -8.81
CA LYS A 230 2.11 -20.16 -9.73
C LYS A 230 0.84 -20.82 -10.28
N VAL A 231 -0.30 -20.56 -9.63
CA VAL A 231 -1.57 -21.20 -9.94
C VAL A 231 -2.42 -20.34 -10.88
N THR A 232 -2.66 -19.09 -10.54
CA THR A 232 -3.57 -18.22 -11.27
C THR A 232 -2.83 -17.17 -12.12
N GLY A 233 -1.66 -16.73 -11.69
CA GLY A 233 -0.91 -15.66 -12.35
C GLY A 233 -1.50 -14.27 -12.12
N THR A 234 -2.43 -14.13 -11.17
CA THR A 234 -3.09 -12.88 -10.82
C THR A 234 -2.49 -12.28 -9.54
N PRO A 235 -2.42 -10.95 -9.42
CA PRO A 235 -2.08 -10.30 -8.17
C PRO A 235 -3.12 -10.57 -7.08
N SER A 236 -2.68 -10.67 -5.83
CA SER A 236 -3.54 -10.86 -4.67
C SER A 236 -2.99 -10.09 -3.46
N ASN A 237 -3.78 -9.96 -2.41
CA ASN A 237 -3.26 -9.48 -1.13
C ASN A 237 -2.16 -10.43 -0.65
N ALA A 238 -1.07 -9.86 -0.10
CA ALA A 238 0.09 -10.65 0.31
C ALA A 238 -0.27 -11.74 1.34
N GLN A 239 -1.17 -11.44 2.25
CA GLN A 239 -1.67 -12.33 3.28
C GLN A 239 -2.39 -13.55 2.71
N LEU A 240 -3.14 -13.38 1.63
CA LEU A 240 -3.91 -14.45 0.98
C LEU A 240 -2.99 -15.45 0.26
N ASP A 241 -1.87 -15.00 -0.26
CA ASP A 241 -0.92 -15.86 -0.97
C ASP A 241 0.06 -16.60 -0.07
N GLY A 242 0.07 -16.32 1.23
CA GLY A 242 1.04 -16.90 2.17
C GLY A 242 2.50 -16.56 1.86
N ILE A 243 2.75 -15.49 1.11
CA ILE A 243 4.10 -15.05 0.72
C ILE A 243 4.89 -14.58 1.93
N ALA A 244 4.20 -13.99 2.88
CA ALA A 244 4.77 -13.57 4.16
C ALA A 244 5.22 -14.72 5.06
N THR A 245 5.01 -15.96 4.66
CA THR A 245 5.50 -17.07 5.45
C THR A 245 7.03 -17.10 5.48
N ALA A 246 7.57 -16.72 6.61
CA ALA A 246 8.94 -16.98 7.01
C ALA A 246 10.04 -16.31 6.16
N GLY A 247 10.00 -14.99 6.04
CA GLY A 247 11.18 -14.22 5.58
C GLY A 247 11.54 -14.39 4.11
N SER A 248 10.61 -14.82 3.27
CA SER A 248 10.84 -14.98 1.83
C SER A 248 10.20 -13.89 0.96
N ALA A 249 9.31 -13.08 1.50
CA ALA A 249 8.81 -11.92 0.77
C ALA A 249 9.83 -10.79 0.83
N THR A 250 10.31 -10.37 -0.32
CA THR A 250 11.14 -9.18 -0.44
C THR A 250 10.26 -8.01 -0.84
N ILE A 251 10.59 -6.82 -0.38
CA ILE A 251 9.86 -5.59 -0.74
C ILE A 251 9.78 -5.40 -2.26
N GLU A 252 10.72 -5.95 -3.02
CA GLU A 252 10.76 -5.93 -4.49
C GLU A 252 9.58 -6.64 -5.14
N ASP A 253 8.99 -7.62 -4.45
CA ASP A 253 7.87 -8.41 -4.94
C ASP A 253 6.52 -7.78 -4.62
N MET A 254 6.51 -6.62 -3.95
CA MET A 254 5.31 -6.02 -3.40
C MET A 254 4.98 -4.67 -4.03
N TYR A 255 3.68 -4.43 -4.23
CA TYR A 255 3.11 -3.10 -4.41
C TYR A 255 2.38 -2.65 -3.15
N TYR A 256 2.32 -1.36 -2.93
CA TYR A 256 1.49 -0.77 -1.89
C TYR A 256 0.30 -0.03 -2.49
N TYR A 257 -0.88 -0.42 -2.06
CA TYR A 257 -2.16 0.16 -2.45
C TYR A 257 -2.93 0.55 -1.20
N ASN A 258 -2.67 1.64 -0.63
CA ASN A 258 -3.29 2.25 0.52
C ASN A 258 -4.22 1.33 1.36
N ILE A 259 -4.70 1.79 2.52
CA ILE A 259 -5.61 1.02 3.38
C ILE A 259 -6.93 0.68 2.67
N VAL A 260 -7.68 -0.27 3.20
CA VAL A 260 -8.89 -0.83 2.58
C VAL A 260 -9.96 0.22 2.25
N GLU A 261 -10.09 1.29 3.05
CA GLU A 261 -11.03 2.37 2.78
C GLU A 261 -10.64 3.24 1.58
N GLU A 262 -9.40 3.20 1.18
CA GLU A 262 -8.84 4.02 0.12
C GLU A 262 -8.45 3.22 -1.11
N GLY A 263 -7.67 2.15 -0.95
CA GLY A 263 -7.29 1.15 -1.94
C GLY A 263 -6.58 1.65 -3.20
N TRP A 264 -6.29 2.94 -3.32
CA TRP A 264 -5.54 3.42 -4.49
C TRP A 264 -4.04 3.26 -4.30
N ARG A 265 -3.36 3.06 -5.42
CA ARG A 265 -1.91 2.88 -5.47
C ARG A 265 -1.16 3.99 -4.73
N GLY A 266 -0.23 3.59 -3.85
CA GLY A 266 0.67 4.51 -3.17
C GLY A 266 1.63 5.19 -4.14
N ASP A 267 1.71 6.51 -4.06
CA ASP A 267 2.69 7.34 -4.78
C ASP A 267 3.15 8.45 -3.82
N GLY A 268 4.45 8.54 -3.53
CA GLY A 268 5.02 9.48 -2.58
C GLY A 268 5.18 8.90 -1.18
N TRP A 269 5.10 9.75 -0.16
CA TRP A 269 5.36 9.39 1.23
C TRP A 269 4.15 8.83 1.94
N TYR A 270 4.35 7.71 2.65
CA TYR A 270 3.37 7.07 3.52
C TYR A 270 4.02 6.64 4.82
N GLU A 271 3.30 6.81 5.91
CA GLU A 271 3.60 6.27 7.22
C GLU A 271 2.77 5.00 7.41
N ILE A 272 3.43 3.86 7.60
CA ILE A 272 2.79 2.54 7.57
C ILE A 272 3.24 1.75 8.78
N ASP A 273 2.29 1.11 9.44
CA ASP A 273 2.56 0.20 10.55
C ASP A 273 3.34 -1.03 10.07
N GLY A 274 4.10 -1.63 10.98
CA GLY A 274 4.84 -2.85 10.68
C GLY A 274 3.93 -3.95 10.16
N SER A 275 4.40 -4.68 9.16
CA SER A 275 3.70 -5.78 8.55
C SER A 275 4.61 -7.00 8.39
N GLU A 276 4.13 -8.13 8.84
CA GLU A 276 4.81 -9.42 8.61
C GLU A 276 4.97 -9.72 7.11
N ASP A 277 4.08 -9.16 6.28
CA ASP A 277 4.06 -9.35 4.82
C ASP A 277 5.35 -8.87 4.14
N VAL A 278 5.96 -7.83 4.67
CA VAL A 278 7.24 -7.28 4.20
C VAL A 278 8.37 -7.47 5.20
N GLY A 279 8.14 -8.28 6.24
CA GLY A 279 9.13 -8.65 7.25
C GLY A 279 9.52 -7.51 8.18
N THR A 280 8.59 -6.59 8.47
CA THR A 280 8.79 -5.51 9.42
C THR A 280 7.99 -5.76 10.69
N ASP A 281 8.58 -5.45 11.84
CA ASP A 281 8.01 -5.62 13.18
C ASP A 281 7.93 -4.32 13.96
N SER A 282 8.30 -3.20 13.32
CA SER A 282 8.25 -1.87 13.90
C SER A 282 6.81 -1.38 14.05
N ASP A 283 6.58 -0.50 15.02
CA ASP A 283 5.25 0.08 15.25
C ASP A 283 4.79 0.88 14.04
N THR A 284 5.63 1.76 13.50
CA THR A 284 5.30 2.61 12.34
C THR A 284 6.57 3.14 11.69
N ASP A 285 6.67 3.07 10.36
CA ASP A 285 7.78 3.59 9.59
C ASP A 285 7.35 4.41 8.38
N TRP A 286 8.24 5.26 7.91
CA TRP A 286 8.06 6.03 6.69
C TRP A 286 8.60 5.29 5.47
N TYR A 287 7.79 5.27 4.41
CA TYR A 287 8.11 4.71 3.10
C TYR A 287 7.91 5.75 2.01
N TYR A 288 8.65 5.60 0.93
CA TYR A 288 8.40 6.36 -0.29
C TYR A 288 8.13 5.43 -1.46
N PHE A 289 7.02 5.68 -2.16
CA PHE A 289 6.60 4.85 -3.29
C PHE A 289 6.70 5.61 -4.61
N ASP A 290 7.24 4.95 -5.63
CA ASP A 290 7.07 5.33 -7.04
C ASP A 290 6.17 4.29 -7.72
N LYS A 291 4.93 4.69 -8.01
CA LYS A 291 3.91 3.84 -8.64
C LYS A 291 3.63 2.52 -7.90
N GLY A 292 3.61 2.59 -6.61
CA GLY A 292 3.31 1.46 -5.73
C GLY A 292 4.54 0.64 -5.32
N GLU A 293 5.66 0.82 -5.97
CA GLU A 293 6.92 0.17 -5.61
C GLU A 293 7.65 1.02 -4.56
N ALA A 294 8.06 0.39 -3.46
CA ALA A 294 8.79 1.09 -2.40
C ALA A 294 10.23 1.33 -2.82
N GLU A 295 10.75 2.53 -2.55
CA GLU A 295 12.18 2.77 -2.62
C GLU A 295 12.87 2.02 -1.49
N HIS A 296 13.91 1.24 -1.80
CA HIS A 296 14.61 0.36 -0.87
C HIS A 296 16.07 0.16 -1.25
N ALA A 297 16.87 -0.34 -0.32
CA ALA A 297 18.21 -0.82 -0.62
C ALA A 297 18.15 -2.21 -1.26
N ASP A 298 19.07 -2.45 -2.18
CA ASP A 298 19.31 -3.76 -2.73
C ASP A 298 19.99 -4.63 -1.66
N ALA A 299 19.41 -5.77 -1.27
CA ALA A 299 19.98 -6.66 -0.26
C ALA A 299 21.21 -7.41 -0.78
N THR A 300 22.26 -6.65 -1.11
CA THR A 300 23.55 -7.15 -1.62
C THR A 300 24.69 -6.68 -0.70
N GLU A 301 25.82 -7.34 -0.79
CA GLU A 301 27.05 -6.90 -0.06
C GLU A 301 27.46 -5.46 -0.40
N LYS A 302 27.11 -4.99 -1.59
CA LYS A 302 27.39 -3.64 -2.07
C LYS A 302 26.71 -2.56 -1.23
N ASP A 303 25.45 -2.81 -0.83
CA ASP A 303 24.65 -1.84 -0.07
C ASP A 303 24.71 -2.08 1.45
N ARG A 304 25.40 -3.14 1.89
CA ARG A 304 25.51 -3.46 3.30
C ARG A 304 26.13 -2.31 4.10
N ALA A 305 25.40 -1.81 5.08
CA ALA A 305 25.84 -0.70 5.91
C ALA A 305 26.63 -1.16 7.14
N THR A 306 26.04 -2.08 7.88
CA THR A 306 26.55 -2.52 9.18
C THR A 306 25.89 -3.86 9.56
N TRP A 307 26.12 -4.27 10.78
CA TRP A 307 25.42 -5.37 11.43
C TRP A 307 24.45 -4.81 12.47
N ASP A 308 23.28 -5.42 12.61
CA ASP A 308 22.39 -5.11 13.72
C ASP A 308 22.92 -5.68 15.05
N GLY A 309 22.20 -5.43 16.14
CA GLY A 309 22.58 -5.93 17.47
C GLY A 309 22.60 -7.44 17.60
N ASP A 310 21.96 -8.17 16.68
CA ASP A 310 21.92 -9.64 16.62
C ASP A 310 22.96 -10.21 15.64
N GLY A 311 23.72 -9.35 14.95
CA GLY A 311 24.76 -9.72 14.00
C GLY A 311 24.27 -9.98 12.57
N GLU A 312 23.04 -9.61 12.25
CA GLU A 312 22.52 -9.70 10.89
C GLU A 312 22.90 -8.46 10.06
N PRO A 313 23.16 -8.61 8.76
CA PRO A 313 23.56 -7.50 7.92
C PRO A 313 22.37 -6.55 7.66
N VAL A 314 22.62 -5.26 7.80
CA VAL A 314 21.67 -4.19 7.45
C VAL A 314 22.13 -3.50 6.19
N TYR A 315 21.24 -3.38 5.22
CA TYR A 315 21.51 -2.76 3.93
C TYR A 315 20.80 -1.41 3.84
N VAL A 316 21.54 -0.35 3.47
CA VAL A 316 20.99 1.01 3.37
C VAL A 316 21.45 1.66 2.07
N ALA A 317 20.51 2.21 1.33
CA ALA A 317 20.75 2.97 0.12
C ALA A 317 20.35 4.45 0.29
N LYS A 318 21.11 5.33 -0.32
CA LYS A 318 20.82 6.77 -0.39
C LYS A 318 20.09 7.09 -1.69
N ILE A 319 18.82 7.41 -1.60
CA ILE A 319 17.92 7.58 -2.75
C ILE A 319 17.38 9.02 -2.78
N LYS A 320 17.26 9.57 -3.99
CA LYS A 320 16.80 10.94 -4.18
C LYS A 320 15.32 10.96 -4.56
N VAL A 321 14.46 11.38 -3.63
CA VAL A 321 13.01 11.40 -3.81
C VAL A 321 12.41 12.80 -3.63
N ASP A 322 11.16 12.97 -4.02
CA ASP A 322 10.43 14.22 -3.84
C ASP A 322 10.04 14.43 -2.36
N SER A 323 10.12 15.66 -1.92
CA SER A 323 9.74 16.08 -0.56
C SER A 323 9.12 17.48 -0.58
N SER A 324 8.62 17.93 0.57
CA SER A 324 8.12 19.30 0.75
C SER A 324 9.17 20.39 0.44
N LYS A 325 10.46 20.03 0.45
CA LYS A 325 11.61 20.91 0.14
C LYS A 325 12.20 20.63 -1.26
N GLY A 326 11.43 20.00 -2.16
CA GLY A 326 11.89 19.54 -3.45
C GLY A 326 12.62 18.19 -3.37
N LYS A 327 13.31 17.79 -4.44
CA LYS A 327 14.06 16.53 -4.46
C LYS A 327 15.23 16.56 -3.51
N LYS A 328 15.24 15.67 -2.52
CA LYS A 328 16.28 15.50 -1.51
C LYS A 328 16.69 14.03 -1.39
N TYR A 329 17.87 13.80 -0.83
CA TYR A 329 18.32 12.46 -0.50
C TYR A 329 17.77 12.03 0.85
N PHE A 330 17.31 10.78 0.88
CA PHE A 330 16.88 10.04 2.06
C PHE A 330 17.58 8.68 2.06
N ALA A 331 17.60 8.03 3.19
CA ALA A 331 18.13 6.68 3.32
C ALA A 331 16.98 5.69 3.52
N PHE A 332 17.07 4.54 2.86
CA PHE A 332 16.10 3.45 2.99
C PHE A 332 16.86 2.14 3.19
N ASN A 333 16.35 1.27 4.06
CA ASN A 333 16.89 -0.07 4.22
C ASN A 333 16.32 -1.05 3.17
N GLU A 334 16.70 -2.32 3.25
CA GLU A 334 16.25 -3.36 2.32
C GLU A 334 14.75 -3.69 2.44
N LYS A 335 14.12 -3.25 3.53
CA LYS A 335 12.67 -3.40 3.76
C LYS A 335 11.86 -2.16 3.33
N GLY A 336 12.53 -1.15 2.76
CA GLY A 336 11.90 0.10 2.32
C GLY A 336 11.67 1.13 3.43
N GLN A 337 12.07 0.84 4.66
CA GLN A 337 11.91 1.73 5.80
C GLN A 337 12.92 2.89 5.71
N MET A 338 12.43 4.13 5.88
CA MET A 338 13.28 5.32 5.93
C MET A 338 14.19 5.27 7.15
N GLN A 339 15.48 5.51 6.93
CA GLN A 339 16.50 5.52 7.98
C GLN A 339 16.89 6.94 8.36
N THR A 340 17.13 7.17 9.64
CA THR A 340 17.62 8.44 10.21
C THR A 340 18.93 8.23 10.94
N GLY A 341 19.53 9.32 11.44
CA GLY A 341 20.80 9.27 12.15
C GLY A 341 22.00 9.01 11.23
N LEU A 342 23.03 8.41 11.79
CA LEU A 342 24.26 8.09 11.08
C LEU A 342 24.09 6.77 10.31
N GLN A 343 24.26 6.84 8.98
CA GLN A 343 24.12 5.69 8.09
C GLN A 343 25.36 5.50 7.24
N TYR A 344 25.85 4.27 7.13
CA TYR A 344 26.90 3.91 6.18
C TYR A 344 26.28 3.47 4.86
N ILE A 345 26.69 4.11 3.77
CA ILE A 345 26.25 3.78 2.41
C ILE A 345 27.40 3.08 1.70
N ALA A 346 27.30 1.76 1.60
CA ALA A 346 28.39 0.92 1.07
C ALA A 346 28.71 1.23 -0.40
N ASP A 347 27.71 1.57 -1.20
CA ASP A 347 27.91 1.95 -2.62
C ASP A 347 28.80 3.21 -2.77
N ASP A 348 28.69 4.13 -1.85
CA ASP A 348 29.52 5.35 -1.81
C ASP A 348 30.79 5.19 -0.94
N ASN A 349 30.92 4.07 -0.25
CA ASN A 349 31.96 3.81 0.75
C ASN A 349 32.11 4.97 1.75
N GLY A 350 31.02 5.34 2.42
CA GLY A 350 31.06 6.47 3.34
C GLY A 350 29.83 6.62 4.22
N PHE A 351 30.04 7.35 5.32
CA PHE A 351 28.96 7.70 6.23
C PHE A 351 28.23 8.95 5.79
N TYR A 352 26.93 8.96 6.07
CA TYR A 352 26.02 10.08 5.88
C TYR A 352 25.17 10.26 7.13
N TYR A 353 24.71 11.47 7.37
CA TYR A 353 23.79 11.76 8.47
C TYR A 353 22.45 12.25 7.92
N PHE A 354 21.39 11.66 8.44
CA PHE A 354 20.01 12.01 8.11
C PHE A 354 19.33 12.51 9.37
N ASP A 355 18.69 13.68 9.30
CA ASP A 355 17.99 14.23 10.46
C ASP A 355 16.71 13.43 10.79
N ASP A 356 16.03 13.80 11.88
CA ASP A 356 14.80 13.11 12.33
C ASP A 356 13.66 13.13 11.30
N ASN A 357 13.74 14.01 10.30
CA ASN A 357 12.82 14.05 9.17
C ASN A 357 13.36 13.30 7.94
N GLY A 358 14.46 12.59 8.08
CA GLY A 358 15.11 11.82 7.02
C GLY A 358 15.92 12.63 6.01
N TYR A 359 16.07 13.95 6.16
CA TYR A 359 16.85 14.74 5.22
C TYR A 359 18.35 14.57 5.42
N MET A 360 19.06 14.19 4.35
CA MET A 360 20.51 14.16 4.37
C MET A 360 21.08 15.53 4.71
N GLN A 361 21.99 15.56 5.67
CA GLN A 361 22.65 16.75 6.17
C GLN A 361 24.08 16.89 5.61
N ASP A 362 24.62 18.10 5.66
CA ASP A 362 26.01 18.39 5.34
C ASP A 362 26.60 19.43 6.34
N GLY A 363 27.91 19.62 6.30
CA GLY A 363 28.60 20.52 7.22
C GLY A 363 28.85 19.90 8.59
N LYS A 364 28.96 20.77 9.62
CA LYS A 364 29.17 20.31 10.99
C LYS A 364 27.85 19.92 11.65
N ILE A 365 27.83 18.73 12.20
CA ILE A 365 26.73 18.20 13.01
C ILE A 365 27.31 17.83 14.38
N SER A 366 26.73 18.34 15.45
CA SER A 366 27.16 18.03 16.82
C SER A 366 26.24 17.04 17.47
N ASP A 367 26.73 16.35 18.48
CA ASP A 367 25.96 15.40 19.30
C ASP A 367 25.31 14.29 18.47
N VAL A 368 26.03 13.79 17.46
CA VAL A 368 25.59 12.62 16.68
C VAL A 368 25.80 11.36 17.52
N GLU A 369 24.74 10.61 17.72
CA GLU A 369 24.80 9.30 18.37
C GLU A 369 25.59 8.31 17.51
N CYS A 370 26.54 7.64 18.14
CA CYS A 370 27.38 6.62 17.53
C CYS A 370 27.81 5.65 18.62
N ASP A 371 27.34 4.42 18.53
CA ASP A 371 27.40 3.46 19.62
C ASP A 371 26.74 4.03 20.90
N ASP A 372 27.33 3.87 22.07
CA ASP A 372 26.78 4.35 23.34
C ASP A 372 27.10 5.82 23.66
N ASP A 373 27.75 6.55 22.73
CA ASP A 373 28.25 7.91 22.94
C ASP A 373 27.83 8.89 21.85
N THR A 374 28.02 10.17 22.09
CA THR A 374 27.76 11.23 21.11
C THR A 374 29.07 11.90 20.68
N TYR A 375 29.16 12.20 19.39
CA TYR A 375 30.37 12.82 18.80
C TYR A 375 30.02 13.95 17.86
N ASP A 376 30.99 14.86 17.65
CA ASP A 376 30.93 15.86 16.59
C ASP A 376 31.34 15.25 15.25
N PHE A 377 30.54 15.50 14.21
CA PHE A 377 30.84 15.07 12.85
C PHE A 377 30.97 16.26 11.90
N TYR A 378 31.68 16.03 10.80
CA TYR A 378 31.70 16.93 9.66
C TYR A 378 31.48 16.18 8.36
N PHE A 379 30.45 16.60 7.61
CA PHE A 379 30.08 16.03 6.32
C PHE A 379 30.43 17.00 5.19
N ASN A 380 30.91 16.47 4.07
CA ASN A 380 31.30 17.26 2.92
C ASN A 380 30.17 18.14 2.40
N THR A 381 30.47 19.39 2.07
CA THR A 381 29.54 20.38 1.51
C THR A 381 29.73 20.63 0.03
N LYS A 382 30.76 20.04 -0.61
CA LYS A 382 31.23 20.36 -1.96
C LYS A 382 31.88 19.17 -2.67
N ASN A 383 32.20 19.36 -3.95
CA ASN A 383 33.04 18.48 -4.79
C ASN A 383 32.44 17.11 -5.11
N GLY A 384 31.12 17.02 -5.28
CA GLY A 384 30.45 15.77 -5.64
C GLY A 384 30.35 14.76 -4.51
N LYS A 385 30.82 15.11 -3.31
CA LYS A 385 30.77 14.29 -2.10
C LYS A 385 29.86 14.90 -1.02
N ASN A 386 28.93 15.75 -1.41
CA ASN A 386 28.04 16.40 -0.45
C ASN A 386 27.33 15.38 0.45
N GLY A 387 27.36 15.62 1.75
CA GLY A 387 26.79 14.75 2.76
C GLY A 387 27.67 13.58 3.18
N GLN A 388 28.70 13.22 2.43
CA GLN A 388 29.63 12.16 2.82
C GLN A 388 30.55 12.61 3.94
N GLY A 389 30.81 11.75 4.92
CA GLY A 389 31.73 12.01 6.01
C GLY A 389 33.12 12.46 5.52
N TYR A 390 33.63 13.51 6.10
CA TYR A 390 34.90 14.09 5.72
C TYR A 390 36.07 13.37 6.41
N THR A 391 37.15 13.12 5.68
CA THR A 391 38.40 12.61 6.24
C THR A 391 39.52 13.63 6.01
N GLY A 392 40.18 14.04 7.07
CA GLY A 392 41.29 15.00 7.01
C GLY A 392 41.24 16.07 8.09
N GLU A 393 42.16 17.02 8.01
CA GLU A 393 42.17 18.21 8.87
C GLU A 393 41.29 19.31 8.28
N LYS A 394 40.37 19.85 9.11
CA LYS A 394 39.54 20.99 8.75
C LYS A 394 39.27 21.88 9.95
N ASP A 395 39.47 23.18 9.76
CA ASP A 395 39.20 24.22 10.76
C ASP A 395 39.89 23.96 12.13
N ASN A 396 41.08 23.38 12.10
CA ASN A 396 41.91 22.95 13.24
C ASN A 396 41.38 21.70 13.97
N TYR A 397 40.49 20.92 13.37
CA TYR A 397 40.04 19.65 13.89
C TYR A 397 40.40 18.53 12.92
N LEU A 398 40.57 17.33 13.45
CA LEU A 398 40.85 16.14 12.68
C LEU A 398 39.58 15.28 12.60
N TYR A 399 39.27 14.84 11.40
CA TYR A 399 38.08 14.01 11.15
C TYR A 399 38.47 12.75 10.40
N PHE A 400 37.75 11.67 10.70
CA PHE A 400 37.83 10.45 9.94
C PHE A 400 36.41 9.92 9.66
N ASN A 401 36.09 9.71 8.39
CA ASN A 401 34.74 9.31 7.94
C ASN A 401 33.61 10.16 8.56
N GLY A 402 33.88 11.42 8.76
CA GLY A 402 33.02 12.40 9.38
C GLY A 402 33.22 12.56 10.88
N LYS A 403 33.56 11.52 11.62
CA LYS A 403 33.77 11.59 13.07
C LYS A 403 34.99 12.42 13.44
N ARG A 404 34.82 13.36 14.38
CA ARG A 404 35.92 14.09 14.95
C ARG A 404 36.77 13.18 15.82
N LEU A 405 38.08 13.19 15.58
CA LEU A 405 39.04 12.45 16.36
C LEU A 405 39.47 13.29 17.58
N GLU A 406 39.40 12.68 18.76
CA GLU A 406 39.70 13.32 20.04
C GLU A 406 40.68 12.46 20.83
N ALA A 407 41.35 13.04 21.81
CA ALA A 407 42.02 12.28 22.85
C ALA A 407 41.04 11.99 23.97
N ASP A 408 41.20 10.84 24.63
CA ASP A 408 40.39 10.49 25.79
C ASP A 408 40.73 11.43 26.96
N ASP A 409 42.00 11.65 27.20
CA ASP A 409 42.52 12.69 28.08
C ASP A 409 43.70 13.41 27.40
N ASP A 410 44.16 14.49 27.92
CA ASP A 410 45.30 15.30 27.45
C ASP A 410 45.49 15.35 25.91
N TYR A 411 46.37 14.52 25.35
CA TYR A 411 46.69 14.49 23.93
C TYR A 411 46.85 13.10 23.38
N ARG A 412 46.51 12.93 22.08
CA ARG A 412 46.62 11.66 21.36
C ARG A 412 47.22 11.84 19.98
N LEU A 413 48.08 10.89 19.58
CA LEU A 413 48.65 10.85 18.24
C LEU A 413 47.78 10.04 17.30
N TYR A 414 47.53 10.56 16.12
CA TYR A 414 46.82 9.84 15.07
C TYR A 414 47.63 9.81 13.78
N TYR A 415 47.68 8.65 13.17
CA TYR A 415 48.07 8.52 11.76
C TYR A 415 46.85 8.70 10.89
N LEU A 416 46.92 9.57 9.89
CA LEU A 416 45.83 9.77 8.94
C LEU A 416 46.40 10.11 7.57
N ASN A 417 46.10 9.27 6.56
CA ASN A 417 46.47 9.47 5.16
C ASN A 417 47.95 9.82 4.94
N GLY A 418 48.86 9.14 5.64
CA GLY A 418 50.31 9.32 5.47
C GLY A 418 50.95 10.35 6.40
N ASP A 419 50.17 11.04 7.20
CA ASP A 419 50.66 12.06 8.13
C ASP A 419 50.32 11.70 9.57
N ILE A 420 51.10 12.23 10.51
CA ILE A 420 50.83 12.10 11.94
C ILE A 420 50.34 13.44 12.49
N TYR A 421 49.30 13.38 13.30
CA TYR A 421 48.68 14.53 13.96
C TYR A 421 48.64 14.33 15.47
N LEU A 422 48.76 15.38 16.22
CA LEU A 422 48.53 15.42 17.66
C LEU A 422 47.23 16.19 17.94
N VAL A 423 46.30 15.60 18.60
CA VAL A 423 45.04 16.24 18.99
C VAL A 423 44.87 16.25 20.50
N ASN A 424 44.10 17.20 21.01
CA ASN A 424 43.69 17.23 22.40
C ASN A 424 42.31 16.55 22.60
N ASN A 425 41.85 16.52 23.84
CA ASN A 425 40.56 15.94 24.25
C ASN A 425 39.32 16.71 23.74
N LYS A 426 39.48 17.73 22.90
CA LYS A 426 38.43 18.43 22.15
C LYS A 426 38.60 18.26 20.65
N GLY A 427 39.45 17.34 20.22
CA GLY A 427 39.76 17.06 18.81
C GLY A 427 40.60 18.13 18.12
N LYS A 428 41.09 19.13 18.86
CA LYS A 428 41.83 20.23 18.26
C LYS A 428 43.25 19.79 17.92
N VAL A 429 43.61 19.93 16.63
CA VAL A 429 44.95 19.64 16.12
C VAL A 429 45.96 20.65 16.69
N GLN A 430 47.05 20.11 17.18
CA GLN A 430 48.12 20.89 17.75
C GLN A 430 49.12 21.34 16.69
N SER A 431 49.72 22.47 16.96
CA SER A 431 50.84 23.03 16.19
C SER A 431 51.61 23.97 17.08
N THR A 432 52.89 24.13 16.86
CA THR A 432 53.65 25.13 17.59
C THR A 432 54.56 25.91 16.67
N LYS A 433 54.77 27.16 17.03
CA LYS A 433 55.75 28.02 16.35
C LYS A 433 57.14 27.93 16.98
N SER A 434 57.25 27.32 18.14
CA SER A 434 58.53 27.05 18.83
C SER A 434 58.92 25.58 18.62
N ASP A 435 60.22 25.37 18.43
CA ASP A 435 60.77 24.04 18.08
C ASP A 435 60.67 22.98 19.16
N SER A 436 60.12 23.29 20.32
CA SER A 436 59.88 22.31 21.36
C SER A 436 58.76 22.72 22.31
N LYS A 437 57.71 21.97 22.33
CA LYS A 437 56.70 21.95 23.38
C LYS A 437 56.53 20.52 23.85
N LYS A 438 56.38 20.36 25.15
CA LYS A 438 56.12 19.09 25.80
C LYS A 438 54.62 18.85 25.91
N TYR A 439 54.24 17.59 25.72
CA TYR A 439 52.88 17.12 25.76
C TYR A 439 52.80 15.80 26.56
N ASP A 440 51.81 15.68 27.37
CA ASP A 440 51.46 14.40 27.99
C ASP A 440 50.54 13.68 27.03
N ILE A 441 50.98 12.54 26.54
CA ILE A 441 50.31 11.81 25.46
C ILE A 441 49.74 10.52 26.02
N GLU A 442 48.45 10.38 25.95
CA GLU A 442 47.74 9.17 26.37
C GLU A 442 47.17 8.41 25.19
N ASN A 443 47.28 7.11 25.24
CA ASN A 443 46.60 6.19 24.34
C ASN A 443 46.13 5.00 25.16
N GLU A 444 44.81 4.86 25.24
CA GLU A 444 44.14 3.72 25.91
C GLU A 444 44.61 3.44 27.35
N GLY A 445 44.68 4.51 28.14
CA GLY A 445 45.10 4.43 29.54
C GLY A 445 46.61 4.33 29.77
N ILE A 446 47.40 4.41 28.69
CA ILE A 446 48.87 4.50 28.79
C ILE A 446 49.30 5.94 28.56
N GLU A 447 49.67 6.62 29.59
CA GLU A 447 50.16 7.98 29.57
C GLU A 447 51.70 8.02 29.49
N THR A 448 52.21 8.91 28.65
CA THR A 448 53.61 9.25 28.57
C THR A 448 53.80 10.75 28.78
N GLU A 449 54.38 11.11 29.90
CA GLU A 449 54.57 12.50 30.28
C GLU A 449 55.74 13.14 29.52
N ASP A 450 55.68 14.46 29.38
CA ASP A 450 56.79 15.29 28.93
C ASP A 450 57.36 14.96 27.54
N VAL A 451 56.58 14.43 26.62
CA VAL A 451 56.99 14.10 25.24
C VAL A 451 57.23 15.40 24.46
N ASN A 452 58.42 15.57 23.93
CA ASN A 452 58.73 16.69 23.02
C ASN A 452 58.16 16.36 21.63
N VAL A 453 57.30 17.23 21.12
CA VAL A 453 56.75 17.11 19.76
C VAL A 453 57.13 18.31 18.92
N THR A 454 57.73 18.07 17.77
CA THR A 454 58.00 19.09 16.78
C THR A 454 57.03 18.99 15.60
N PHE A 455 56.74 20.11 14.97
CA PHE A 455 55.72 20.17 13.91
C PHE A 455 56.22 20.81 12.63
N THR A 456 55.66 20.39 11.52
CA THR A 456 55.68 21.13 10.26
C THR A 456 54.24 21.53 9.95
N GLY A 457 53.89 22.80 10.25
CA GLY A 457 52.51 23.25 10.24
C GLY A 457 51.70 22.57 11.33
N LYS A 458 50.70 21.77 10.94
CA LYS A 458 49.83 20.98 11.84
C LYS A 458 50.24 19.52 11.90
N LYS A 459 51.25 19.10 11.14
CA LYS A 459 51.72 17.71 11.09
C LYS A 459 52.87 17.52 12.05
N VAL A 460 52.91 16.39 12.73
CA VAL A 460 54.04 16.01 13.56
C VAL A 460 55.26 15.76 12.68
N LYS A 461 56.37 16.35 13.02
CA LYS A 461 57.67 16.16 12.34
C LYS A 461 58.52 15.11 13.04
N SER A 462 58.60 15.21 14.36
CA SER A 462 59.25 14.20 15.20
C SER A 462 58.72 14.24 16.63
N ILE A 463 58.90 13.15 17.34
CA ILE A 463 58.66 13.05 18.78
C ILE A 463 59.94 12.59 19.49
N SER A 464 60.14 13.03 20.71
CA SER A 464 61.24 12.61 21.55
C SER A 464 60.74 12.38 22.98
N VAL A 465 60.92 11.18 23.45
CA VAL A 465 60.48 10.76 24.78
C VAL A 465 61.57 11.04 25.81
N PRO A 466 61.23 11.45 27.04
CA PRO A 466 62.22 11.71 28.05
C PRO A 466 63.11 10.50 28.30
N GLY A 467 64.41 10.63 28.08
CA GLY A 467 65.40 9.57 28.23
C GLY A 467 65.38 8.49 27.14
N GLY A 468 64.56 8.65 26.08
CA GLY A 468 64.45 7.78 24.93
C GLY A 468 65.03 8.37 23.64
N GLU A 469 64.78 7.70 22.54
CA GLU A 469 65.20 8.15 21.19
C GLU A 469 64.26 9.20 20.60
N GLU A 470 64.70 9.86 19.55
CA GLU A 470 63.86 10.70 18.71
C GLU A 470 63.35 9.86 17.54
N TYR A 471 62.05 9.94 17.27
CA TYR A 471 61.39 9.30 16.14
C TYR A 471 60.88 10.35 15.16
N THR A 472 61.26 10.20 13.92
CA THR A 472 60.81 11.07 12.83
C THR A 472 59.38 10.68 12.40
N ALA A 473 58.69 11.61 11.73
CA ALA A 473 57.38 11.31 11.17
C ALA A 473 57.39 10.10 10.21
N ASP A 474 58.44 9.96 9.41
CA ASP A 474 58.58 8.83 8.49
C ASP A 474 58.69 7.48 9.22
N GLU A 475 59.41 7.45 10.34
CA GLU A 475 59.53 6.27 11.19
C GLU A 475 58.20 5.94 11.88
N LEU A 476 57.49 6.97 12.36
CA LEU A 476 56.14 6.79 12.94
C LEU A 476 55.12 6.29 11.92
N VAL A 477 55.14 6.82 10.69
CA VAL A 477 54.29 6.36 9.58
C VAL A 477 54.62 4.91 9.20
N ALA A 478 55.91 4.58 9.14
CA ALA A 478 56.32 3.21 8.82
C ALA A 478 55.86 2.20 9.89
N GLU A 479 55.94 2.61 11.16
CA GLU A 479 55.43 1.76 12.26
C GLU A 479 53.90 1.62 12.23
N ALA A 480 53.16 2.72 12.02
CA ALA A 480 51.70 2.67 11.85
C ALA A 480 51.30 1.71 10.72
N LYS A 481 51.94 1.80 9.58
CA LYS A 481 51.67 0.88 8.44
C LYS A 481 52.02 -0.56 8.74
N LYS A 482 53.04 -0.82 9.54
CA LYS A 482 53.40 -2.17 9.95
C LYS A 482 52.35 -2.78 10.87
N ILE A 483 51.80 -1.99 11.76
CA ILE A 483 50.71 -2.39 12.65
C ILE A 483 49.45 -2.72 11.84
N MET A 484 48.99 -1.78 11.01
CA MET A 484 47.82 -1.98 10.13
C MET A 484 47.93 -3.30 9.35
N LYS A 485 49.12 -3.57 8.81
CA LYS A 485 49.35 -4.82 8.07
C LYS A 485 49.33 -6.06 8.96
N ALA A 486 49.80 -5.97 10.18
CA ALA A 486 49.76 -7.09 11.13
C ALA A 486 48.34 -7.44 11.50
N ASP A 487 47.45 -6.45 11.51
CA ASP A 487 46.02 -6.62 11.79
C ASP A 487 45.16 -6.93 10.53
N GLY A 488 45.83 -7.18 9.41
CA GLY A 488 45.14 -7.63 8.17
C GLY A 488 44.70 -6.52 7.23
N TYR A 489 45.03 -5.24 7.50
CA TYR A 489 44.69 -4.13 6.63
C TYR A 489 45.78 -3.84 5.61
N ASP A 490 45.39 -3.45 4.40
CA ASP A 490 46.35 -3.00 3.37
C ASP A 490 46.75 -1.55 3.60
N PRO A 491 47.98 -1.26 4.02
CA PRO A 491 48.44 0.10 4.27
C PRO A 491 48.57 0.97 2.99
N SER A 492 48.27 0.43 1.81
CA SER A 492 48.22 1.18 0.56
C SER A 492 46.84 1.78 0.27
N GLU A 493 45.81 1.38 0.99
CA GLU A 493 44.47 1.95 0.84
C GLU A 493 44.36 3.30 1.52
N ASP A 494 44.03 4.32 0.74
CA ASP A 494 43.85 5.69 1.22
C ASP A 494 42.65 5.86 2.16
N SER A 495 41.75 4.87 2.21
CA SER A 495 40.57 4.87 3.03
C SER A 495 40.76 4.39 4.46
N LEU A 496 41.95 3.91 4.77
CA LEU A 496 42.23 3.38 6.09
C LEU A 496 42.72 4.47 7.08
N VAL A 497 42.22 4.35 8.13
CA VAL A 497 41.99 5.06 9.31
C VAL A 497 43.18 5.44 10.11
N SER A 498 43.03 6.53 10.72
CA SER A 498 43.81 6.92 11.84
C SER A 498 43.84 5.91 12.94
N ILE A 499 44.99 5.43 13.26
CA ILE A 499 45.23 4.63 14.43
C ILE A 499 45.73 5.56 15.52
N PRO A 500 45.17 5.52 16.72
CA PRO A 500 45.81 6.18 17.85
C PRO A 500 47.15 5.49 18.05
N PHE A 501 48.20 6.26 17.85
CA PHE A 501 49.53 5.70 17.73
C PHE A 501 50.38 6.04 18.93
N ILE A 502 50.54 5.13 19.86
CA ILE A 502 51.69 5.11 20.77
C ILE A 502 52.13 3.67 20.99
N GLN A 503 52.92 3.15 20.11
CA GLN A 503 53.58 1.90 20.31
C GLN A 503 54.96 1.99 20.91
N LEU A 504 55.33 3.11 21.44
CA LEU A 504 56.65 3.30 21.99
C LEU A 504 56.87 2.45 23.28
N TYR A 505 55.81 1.92 23.83
CA TYR A 505 55.84 1.30 25.16
C TYR A 505 55.18 -0.05 25.31
N ASP A 506 54.16 -0.38 24.53
CA ASP A 506 53.45 -1.65 24.64
C ASP A 506 52.74 -1.99 23.32
N ASP A 507 53.08 -3.15 22.78
CA ASP A 507 52.58 -3.59 21.47
C ASP A 507 51.13 -4.08 21.52
N ASP A 508 50.58 -4.32 22.72
CA ASP A 508 49.26 -4.93 22.91
C ASP A 508 48.15 -3.93 23.24
N GLN A 509 48.42 -2.63 23.23
CA GLN A 509 47.56 -1.62 23.83
C GLN A 509 47.04 -0.55 22.86
N TYR A 510 46.65 -0.90 21.65
CA TYR A 510 45.92 0.06 20.83
C TYR A 510 44.77 -0.64 20.13
N THR A 511 43.70 0.09 19.96
CA THR A 511 42.57 -0.28 19.13
C THR A 511 42.45 0.71 18.00
N TYR A 512 41.91 0.24 16.90
CA TYR A 512 41.51 1.09 15.80
C TYR A 512 40.16 0.66 15.29
N THR A 513 39.43 1.61 14.75
CA THR A 513 38.14 1.37 14.20
C THR A 513 38.23 1.40 12.69
N VAL A 514 37.90 0.30 12.04
CA VAL A 514 37.63 0.28 10.63
C VAL A 514 36.12 0.32 10.48
N THR A 515 35.66 1.37 9.88
CA THR A 515 34.24 1.59 9.71
C THR A 515 33.77 1.05 8.37
N GLY A 516 32.58 0.49 8.34
CA GLY A 516 31.91 0.10 7.12
C GLY A 516 32.14 -1.31 6.62
N THR A 517 32.82 -2.15 7.37
CA THR A 517 32.99 -3.57 6.99
C THR A 517 32.13 -4.52 7.80
N GLY A 518 31.49 -4.04 8.85
CA GLY A 518 30.70 -4.88 9.76
C GLY A 518 31.48 -5.99 10.48
N GLU A 519 32.80 -5.95 10.42
CA GLU A 519 33.66 -7.00 10.96
C GLU A 519 34.39 -6.64 12.25
N ASN A 520 34.11 -5.48 12.80
CA ASN A 520 34.79 -5.05 14.01
C ASN A 520 33.82 -4.69 15.11
N GLU A 521 33.96 -5.37 16.18
CA GLU A 521 33.41 -5.07 17.47
C GLU A 521 34.04 -3.81 18.09
#